data_025b972c6b075f77bc5511c884ac84d2
#
_entry.id   025b972c6b075f77bc5511c884ac84d2
#
_cell.length_a   1.000
_cell.length_b   1.000
_cell.length_c   1.000
_cell.angle_alpha   90.00
_cell.angle_beta   90.00
_cell.angle_gamma   90.00
#
_symmetry.space_group_name_H-M   'P 1'
#
loop_
_entity.id
_entity.type
_entity.pdbx_description
1 polymer ?
#
loop_
_entity_poly.entity_id
_entity_poly.type
_entity_poly.pdbx_seq_one_letter_code
_entity_poly.pdbx_strand_id
1 'polypeptide(L)'
;MDKVSRVKEWIKYISEQRGDLGGHAICPYAFSASVHIEERALRRVTLSSLPNADVIVYILEDDISECALMQRVAEINMSQSVYYALDDHMDDATHINGVQSNFNEGNLLLIQKRDKLEQAREQLHKTDYYQYWSPTLYRRIINGK
;
A
#
# COMPACT_ATOMS: atom_id res chain seq x y z
N MET A 1 -18.50 6.74 -11.04
CA MET A 1 -17.93 5.59 -10.29
C MET A 1 -17.62 6.04 -8.86
N ASP A 2 -18.04 5.28 -7.88
CA ASP A 2 -17.78 5.61 -6.48
C ASP A 2 -16.31 5.33 -6.09
N LYS A 3 -15.93 5.80 -4.90
CA LYS A 3 -14.54 5.68 -4.44
C LYS A 3 -14.09 4.23 -4.26
N VAL A 4 -14.96 3.38 -3.73
CA VAL A 4 -14.64 1.96 -3.52
C VAL A 4 -14.37 1.27 -4.86
N SER A 5 -15.19 1.54 -5.87
CA SER A 5 -15.01 0.97 -7.21
C SER A 5 -13.72 1.44 -7.86
N ARG A 6 -13.34 2.71 -7.67
CA ARG A 6 -12.07 3.25 -8.18
C ARG A 6 -10.87 2.56 -7.52
N VAL A 7 -10.94 2.33 -6.22
CA VAL A 7 -9.88 1.60 -5.51
C VAL A 7 -9.79 0.16 -6.00
N LYS A 8 -10.92 -0.51 -6.24
CA LYS A 8 -10.91 -1.87 -6.80
C LYS A 8 -10.24 -1.92 -8.17
N GLU A 9 -10.51 -0.93 -9.02
CA GLU A 9 -9.85 -0.84 -10.34
C GLU A 9 -8.34 -0.59 -10.20
N TRP A 10 -7.94 0.26 -9.27
CA TRP A 10 -6.52 0.50 -8.99
C TRP A 10 -5.82 -0.78 -8.51
N ILE A 11 -6.44 -1.53 -7.60
CA ILE A 11 -5.89 -2.80 -7.11
C ILE A 11 -5.73 -3.78 -8.28
N LYS A 12 -6.70 -3.85 -9.17
CA LYS A 12 -6.61 -4.68 -10.38
C LYS A 12 -5.42 -4.25 -11.24
N TYR A 13 -5.26 -2.95 -11.46
CA TYR A 13 -4.16 -2.38 -12.23
C TYR A 13 -2.79 -2.74 -11.62
N ILE A 14 -2.60 -2.57 -10.31
CA ILE A 14 -1.32 -2.87 -9.66
C ILE A 14 -1.05 -4.37 -9.51
N SER A 15 -2.04 -5.22 -9.70
CA SER A 15 -1.90 -6.68 -9.62
C SER A 15 -1.67 -7.34 -10.99
N GLU A 16 -1.75 -6.58 -12.08
CA GLU A 16 -1.56 -7.12 -13.43
C GLU A 16 -0.07 -7.24 -13.77
N GLN A 17 0.30 -8.35 -14.40
CA GLN A 17 1.67 -8.57 -14.88
C GLN A 17 2.00 -7.60 -16.03
N ARG A 18 3.21 -7.07 -16.04
CA ARG A 18 3.67 -6.05 -16.99
C ARG A 18 5.01 -6.41 -17.60
N GLY A 19 5.12 -6.26 -18.92
CA GLY A 19 6.40 -6.47 -19.62
C GLY A 19 7.47 -5.44 -19.24
N ASP A 20 7.07 -4.19 -18.94
CA ASP A 20 7.99 -3.13 -18.52
C ASP A 20 8.52 -3.31 -17.08
N LEU A 21 8.02 -4.29 -16.35
CA LEU A 21 8.50 -4.70 -15.03
C LEU A 21 8.97 -6.17 -15.05
N GLY A 22 9.53 -6.62 -16.16
CA GLY A 22 10.07 -7.98 -16.28
C GLY A 22 9.04 -9.11 -16.11
N GLY A 23 7.77 -8.84 -16.40
CA GLY A 23 6.67 -9.77 -16.20
C GLY A 23 6.05 -9.72 -14.80
N HIS A 24 6.56 -8.85 -13.92
CA HIS A 24 6.01 -8.66 -12.57
C HIS A 24 4.87 -7.64 -12.58
N ALA A 25 3.95 -7.78 -11.63
CA ALA A 25 2.97 -6.73 -11.32
C ALA A 25 3.64 -5.58 -10.56
N ILE A 26 3.00 -4.41 -10.54
CA ILE A 26 3.44 -3.28 -9.70
C ILE A 26 3.48 -3.72 -8.23
N CYS A 27 2.42 -4.41 -7.78
CA CYS A 27 2.35 -5.02 -6.45
C CYS A 27 1.97 -6.50 -6.60
N PRO A 28 2.95 -7.41 -6.72
CA PRO A 28 2.64 -8.84 -6.87
C PRO A 28 1.83 -9.42 -5.71
N TYR A 29 1.99 -8.88 -4.50
CA TYR A 29 1.24 -9.30 -3.33
C TYR A 29 -0.27 -9.07 -3.48
N ALA A 30 -0.68 -7.99 -4.15
CA ALA A 30 -2.09 -7.65 -4.35
C ALA A 30 -2.85 -8.74 -5.13
N PHE A 31 -2.16 -9.55 -5.92
CA PHE A 31 -2.77 -10.63 -6.69
C PHE A 31 -3.32 -11.75 -5.79
N SER A 32 -2.64 -12.07 -4.70
CA SER A 32 -2.99 -13.21 -3.83
C SER A 32 -3.59 -12.81 -2.48
N ALA A 33 -3.50 -11.53 -2.09
CA ALA A 33 -3.98 -11.08 -0.80
C ALA A 33 -5.50 -10.93 -0.76
N SER A 34 -6.12 -11.28 0.38
CA SER A 34 -7.50 -10.88 0.63
C SER A 34 -7.53 -9.39 1.00
N VAL A 35 -8.47 -8.64 0.44
CA VAL A 35 -8.52 -7.18 0.58
C VAL A 35 -9.90 -6.75 1.06
N HIS A 36 -9.92 -5.92 2.10
CA HIS A 36 -11.12 -5.23 2.58
C HIS A 36 -10.99 -3.74 2.27
N ILE A 37 -11.99 -3.14 1.63
CA ILE A 37 -11.99 -1.73 1.25
C ILE A 37 -13.16 -1.04 1.94
N GLU A 38 -12.88 0.07 2.61
CA GLU A 38 -13.88 0.81 3.37
C GLU A 38 -13.54 2.28 3.41
N GLU A 39 -14.56 3.17 3.28
CA GLU A 39 -14.39 4.59 3.55
C GLU A 39 -14.42 4.81 5.06
N ARG A 40 -13.41 5.52 5.58
CA ARG A 40 -13.32 5.82 7.01
C ARG A 40 -12.50 7.07 7.26
N ALA A 41 -12.93 7.92 8.18
CA ALA A 41 -12.13 9.06 8.62
C ALA A 41 -10.89 8.56 9.37
N LEU A 42 -9.75 9.21 9.16
CA LEU A 42 -8.48 8.80 9.78
C LEU A 42 -8.58 8.70 11.31
N ARG A 43 -9.29 9.63 11.94
CA ARG A 43 -9.49 9.66 13.40
C ARG A 43 -10.25 8.44 13.94
N ARG A 44 -10.96 7.70 13.07
CA ARG A 44 -11.77 6.53 13.43
C ARG A 44 -11.05 5.20 13.16
N VAL A 45 -9.86 5.26 12.62
CA VAL A 45 -9.07 4.04 12.40
C VAL A 45 -8.51 3.57 13.74
N THR A 46 -8.88 2.34 14.13
CA THR A 46 -8.39 1.71 15.37
C THR A 46 -7.91 0.31 15.07
N LEU A 47 -6.78 -0.08 15.65
CA LEU A 47 -6.20 -1.41 15.42
C LEU A 47 -6.95 -2.52 16.17
N SER A 48 -7.75 -2.16 17.18
CA SER A 48 -8.48 -3.13 18.00
C SER A 48 -9.71 -3.72 17.31
N SER A 49 -10.16 -3.14 16.20
CA SER A 49 -11.41 -3.55 15.52
C SER A 49 -11.23 -3.65 13.99
N LEU A 50 -10.08 -4.16 13.56
CA LEU A 50 -9.81 -4.31 12.13
C LEU A 50 -10.57 -5.50 11.54
N PRO A 51 -11.06 -5.38 10.28
CA PRO A 51 -11.60 -6.52 9.55
C PRO A 51 -10.56 -7.64 9.39
N ASN A 52 -11.03 -8.87 9.24
CA ASN A 52 -10.13 -10.00 8.99
C ASN A 52 -9.81 -10.10 7.50
N ALA A 53 -8.73 -9.45 7.09
CA ALA A 53 -8.22 -9.47 5.73
C ALA A 53 -6.70 -9.34 5.77
N ASP A 54 -6.02 -9.79 4.71
CA ASP A 54 -4.56 -9.64 4.60
C ASP A 54 -4.17 -8.17 4.44
N VAL A 55 -4.97 -7.42 3.68
CA VAL A 55 -4.80 -5.98 3.45
C VAL A 55 -6.12 -5.28 3.69
N ILE A 56 -6.08 -4.19 4.45
CA ILE A 56 -7.22 -3.31 4.67
C ILE A 56 -6.88 -1.98 4.02
N VAL A 57 -7.76 -1.51 3.13
CA VAL A 57 -7.63 -0.22 2.46
C VAL A 57 -8.71 0.70 3.00
N TYR A 58 -8.30 1.69 3.78
CA TYR A 58 -9.19 2.77 4.22
C TYR A 58 -9.10 3.93 3.25
N ILE A 59 -10.25 4.33 2.70
CA ILE A 59 -10.38 5.54 1.88
C ILE A 59 -10.69 6.68 2.84
N LEU A 60 -9.73 7.61 2.95
CA LEU A 60 -9.77 8.70 3.92
C LEU A 60 -10.45 9.94 3.34
N GLU A 61 -10.67 10.95 4.19
CA GLU A 61 -11.13 12.26 3.77
C GLU A 61 -10.15 12.92 2.78
N ASP A 62 -10.68 13.71 1.84
CA ASP A 62 -9.88 14.34 0.76
C ASP A 62 -8.99 15.50 1.26
N ASP A 63 -9.32 16.08 2.42
CA ASP A 63 -8.62 17.25 2.96
C ASP A 63 -7.47 16.91 3.93
N ILE A 64 -7.13 15.63 4.06
CA ILE A 64 -6.04 15.23 4.95
C ILE A 64 -4.70 15.61 4.34
N SER A 65 -3.81 16.21 5.15
CA SER A 65 -2.46 16.53 4.67
C SER A 65 -1.59 15.29 4.59
N GLU A 66 -0.62 15.32 3.67
CA GLU A 66 0.38 14.25 3.57
C GLU A 66 1.13 14.06 4.88
N CYS A 67 1.50 15.17 5.55
CA CYS A 67 2.19 15.13 6.83
C CYS A 67 1.35 14.44 7.93
N ALA A 68 0.07 14.75 8.03
CA ALA A 68 -0.81 14.12 9.01
C ALA A 68 -0.97 12.62 8.76
N LEU A 69 -1.07 12.22 7.50
CA LEU A 69 -1.19 10.81 7.12
C LEU A 69 0.11 10.07 7.42
N MET A 70 1.26 10.62 7.05
CA MET A 70 2.57 10.02 7.34
C MET A 70 2.81 9.89 8.84
N GLN A 71 2.41 10.88 9.64
CA GLN A 71 2.54 10.83 11.09
C GLN A 71 1.71 9.70 11.68
N ARG A 72 0.47 9.52 11.23
CA ARG A 72 -0.39 8.43 11.71
C ARG A 72 0.17 7.05 11.32
N VAL A 73 0.70 6.91 10.12
CA VAL A 73 1.36 5.68 9.67
C VAL A 73 2.55 5.36 10.57
N ALA A 74 3.39 6.35 10.88
CA ALA A 74 4.54 6.16 11.75
C ALA A 74 4.09 5.72 13.16
N GLU A 75 3.06 6.34 13.73
CA GLU A 75 2.51 5.97 15.03
C GLU A 75 2.04 4.51 15.04
N ILE A 76 1.31 4.08 14.01
CA ILE A 76 0.85 2.69 13.89
C ILE A 76 2.04 1.74 13.86
N ASN A 77 3.02 2.02 13.02
CA ASN A 77 4.17 1.13 12.83
C ASN A 77 5.09 1.06 14.06
N MET A 78 5.14 2.13 14.85
CA MET A 78 5.93 2.16 16.08
C MET A 78 5.22 1.53 17.27
N SER A 79 3.89 1.51 17.29
CA SER A 79 3.11 1.08 18.45
C SER A 79 2.97 -0.45 18.57
N GLN A 80 3.16 -1.18 17.50
CA GLN A 80 2.98 -2.64 17.48
C GLN A 80 3.71 -3.27 16.27
N SER A 81 3.79 -4.60 16.22
CA SER A 81 4.50 -5.35 15.19
C SER A 81 3.64 -6.35 14.41
N VAL A 82 2.34 -6.43 14.69
CA VAL A 82 1.42 -7.37 14.02
C VAL A 82 1.03 -6.85 12.65
N TYR A 83 0.81 -5.55 12.54
CA TYR A 83 0.41 -4.88 11.30
C TYR A 83 1.49 -3.94 10.81
N TYR A 84 1.51 -3.69 9.52
CA TYR A 84 2.35 -2.70 8.87
C TYR A 84 1.47 -1.76 8.05
N ALA A 85 1.57 -0.47 8.33
CA ALA A 85 0.78 0.56 7.64
C ALA A 85 1.61 1.25 6.58
N LEU A 86 0.96 1.61 5.47
CA LEU A 86 1.52 2.44 4.40
C LEU A 86 0.56 3.56 4.07
N ASP A 87 1.11 4.72 3.76
CA ASP A 87 0.37 5.87 3.25
C ASP A 87 0.34 5.84 1.72
N ASP A 88 -0.78 6.30 1.16
CA ASP A 88 -0.92 6.55 -0.27
C ASP A 88 -1.72 7.84 -0.41
N HIS A 89 -1.02 8.98 -0.33
CA HIS A 89 -1.62 10.30 -0.40
C HIS A 89 -1.86 10.71 -1.86
N MET A 90 -2.96 11.43 -2.12
CA MET A 90 -3.34 11.83 -3.47
C MET A 90 -2.29 12.71 -4.17
N ASP A 91 -1.43 13.39 -3.40
CA ASP A 91 -0.35 14.23 -3.95
C ASP A 91 0.97 13.47 -4.13
N ASP A 92 1.04 12.22 -3.70
CA ASP A 92 2.23 11.37 -3.89
C ASP A 92 2.29 10.89 -5.35
N ALA A 93 3.47 10.98 -5.96
CA ALA A 93 3.70 10.60 -7.36
C ALA A 93 4.74 9.49 -7.48
N THR A 94 4.66 8.47 -6.63
CA THR A 94 5.58 7.35 -6.64
C THR A 94 5.46 6.53 -7.92
N HIS A 95 6.59 6.21 -8.54
CA HIS A 95 6.68 5.40 -9.75
C HIS A 95 7.68 4.26 -9.54
N ILE A 96 7.43 3.13 -10.19
CA ILE A 96 8.36 2.00 -10.28
C ILE A 96 8.73 1.85 -11.74
N ASN A 97 10.00 2.07 -12.06
CA ASN A 97 10.52 2.04 -13.44
C ASN A 97 9.69 2.88 -14.42
N GLY A 98 9.28 4.09 -14.00
CA GLY A 98 8.44 4.99 -14.78
C GLY A 98 6.95 4.66 -14.77
N VAL A 99 6.52 3.60 -14.11
CA VAL A 99 5.10 3.20 -14.02
C VAL A 99 4.52 3.73 -12.71
N GLN A 100 3.42 4.48 -12.81
CA GLN A 100 2.76 5.04 -11.62
C GLN A 100 2.22 3.91 -10.73
N SER A 101 2.58 3.95 -9.44
CA SER A 101 2.16 2.95 -8.46
C SER A 101 1.07 3.45 -7.52
N ASN A 102 0.97 4.76 -7.30
CA ASN A 102 0.00 5.35 -6.40
C ASN A 102 -1.40 5.40 -6.99
N PHE A 103 -2.39 5.46 -6.10
CA PHE A 103 -3.78 5.62 -6.49
C PHE A 103 -4.06 7.00 -7.11
N ASN A 104 -3.61 8.09 -6.48
CA ASN A 104 -3.72 9.50 -6.90
C ASN A 104 -5.15 10.06 -7.08
N GLU A 105 -6.19 9.31 -6.81
CA GLU A 105 -7.59 9.77 -6.90
C GLU A 105 -8.24 9.96 -5.53
N GLY A 106 -7.45 9.88 -4.47
CA GLY A 106 -7.88 10.05 -3.09
C GLY A 106 -6.75 9.65 -2.14
N ASN A 107 -6.99 9.78 -0.85
CA ASN A 107 -6.03 9.44 0.18
C ASN A 107 -6.35 8.05 0.72
N LEU A 108 -5.37 7.17 0.75
CA LEU A 108 -5.52 5.82 1.26
C LEU A 108 -4.60 5.56 2.44
N LEU A 109 -5.09 4.80 3.39
CA LEU A 109 -4.29 4.16 4.44
C LEU A 109 -4.40 2.66 4.24
N LEU A 110 -3.25 2.01 4.00
CA LEU A 110 -3.19 0.56 3.83
C LEU A 110 -2.66 -0.05 5.12
N ILE A 111 -3.40 -1.00 5.67
CA ILE A 111 -2.97 -1.74 6.85
C ILE A 111 -2.87 -3.21 6.47
N GLN A 112 -1.68 -3.78 6.63
CA GLN A 112 -1.35 -5.10 6.15
C GLN A 112 -0.89 -5.99 7.30
N LYS A 113 -1.22 -7.27 7.25
CA LYS A 113 -0.64 -8.24 8.20
C LYS A 113 0.85 -8.35 7.92
N ARG A 114 1.68 -8.01 8.91
CA ARG A 114 3.13 -7.93 8.74
C ARG A 114 3.74 -9.27 8.33
N ASP A 115 3.32 -10.36 8.94
CA ASP A 115 3.85 -11.68 8.63
C ASP A 115 3.57 -12.10 7.18
N LYS A 116 2.37 -11.83 6.68
CA LYS A 116 1.99 -12.09 5.29
C LYS A 116 2.79 -11.24 4.31
N LEU A 117 2.94 -9.96 4.63
CA LEU A 117 3.71 -9.03 3.81
C LEU A 117 5.18 -9.42 3.76
N GLU A 118 5.78 -9.78 4.90
CA GLU A 118 7.18 -10.19 4.97
C GLU A 118 7.44 -11.49 4.20
N GLN A 119 6.52 -12.46 4.29
CA GLN A 119 6.61 -13.69 3.49
C GLN A 119 6.57 -13.38 1.99
N ALA A 120 5.68 -12.49 1.56
CA ALA A 120 5.59 -12.09 0.16
C ALA A 120 6.86 -11.38 -0.30
N ARG A 121 7.42 -10.47 0.50
CA ARG A 121 8.66 -9.76 0.21
C ARG A 121 9.84 -10.70 0.14
N GLU A 122 9.91 -11.70 1.01
CA GLU A 122 10.96 -12.72 0.98
C GLU A 122 10.95 -13.48 -0.35
N GLN A 123 9.78 -13.86 -0.84
CA GLN A 123 9.66 -14.50 -2.14
C GLN A 123 10.08 -13.57 -3.29
N LEU A 124 9.70 -12.30 -3.22
CA LEU A 124 10.08 -11.32 -4.24
C LEU A 124 11.59 -11.04 -4.28
N HIS A 125 12.28 -11.11 -3.14
CA HIS A 125 13.74 -10.95 -3.08
C HIS A 125 14.48 -12.09 -3.79
N LYS A 126 13.83 -13.24 -4.01
CA LYS A 126 14.39 -14.34 -4.79
C LYS A 126 14.26 -14.13 -6.29
N THR A 127 13.58 -13.08 -6.72
CA THR A 127 13.36 -12.69 -8.12
C THR A 127 14.09 -11.40 -8.41
N ASP A 128 13.98 -10.91 -9.65
CA ASP A 128 14.52 -9.61 -10.05
C ASP A 128 13.56 -8.44 -9.81
N TYR A 129 12.43 -8.65 -9.13
CA TYR A 129 11.38 -7.64 -8.94
C TYR A 129 11.92 -6.31 -8.40
N TYR A 130 12.69 -6.34 -7.31
CA TYR A 130 13.20 -5.12 -6.68
C TYR A 130 14.28 -4.40 -7.49
N GLN A 131 14.80 -5.00 -8.55
CA GLN A 131 15.73 -4.32 -9.46
C GLN A 131 15.06 -3.18 -10.23
N TYR A 132 13.73 -3.20 -10.35
CA TYR A 132 12.95 -2.13 -10.99
C TYR A 132 12.66 -0.95 -10.06
N TRP A 133 12.91 -1.10 -8.76
CA TRP A 133 12.71 -0.05 -7.78
C TRP A 133 13.94 0.86 -7.70
N SER A 134 13.72 2.18 -7.50
CA SER A 134 14.83 3.07 -7.17
C SER A 134 15.38 2.73 -5.77
N PRO A 135 16.67 2.99 -5.52
CA PRO A 135 17.24 2.79 -4.18
C PRO A 135 16.52 3.61 -3.09
N THR A 136 16.08 4.82 -3.43
CA THR A 136 15.33 5.68 -2.51
C THR A 136 13.98 5.07 -2.14
N LEU A 137 13.23 4.56 -3.11
CA LEU A 137 11.96 3.90 -2.87
C LEU A 137 12.14 2.63 -2.02
N TYR A 138 13.15 1.82 -2.36
CA TYR A 138 13.46 0.60 -1.61
C TYR A 138 13.73 0.90 -0.13
N ARG A 139 14.60 1.90 0.15
CA ARG A 139 14.90 2.27 1.53
C ARG A 139 13.66 2.77 2.28
N ARG A 140 12.84 3.59 1.62
CA ARG A 140 11.64 4.15 2.24
C ARG A 140 10.62 3.07 2.62
N ILE A 141 10.36 2.13 1.73
CA ILE A 141 9.29 1.14 1.89
C ILE A 141 9.78 -0.09 2.65
N ILE A 142 10.93 -0.64 2.27
CA ILE A 142 11.42 -1.92 2.83
C ILE A 142 12.13 -1.69 4.16
N ASN A 143 12.98 -0.67 4.24
CA ASN A 143 13.76 -0.40 5.45
C ASN A 143 13.09 0.61 6.41
N GLY A 144 11.96 1.16 6.04
CA GLY A 144 11.22 2.11 6.87
C GLY A 144 11.91 3.46 7.07
N LYS A 145 12.70 3.90 6.10
CA LYS A 145 13.49 5.15 6.22
C LYS A 145 13.16 6.16 5.15
#